data_ca8ad7fb90f84cfc51762cfc6600d5a3
#
_entry.id   ca8ad7fb90f84cfc51762cfc6600d5a3
#
_cell.length_a   1.000
_cell.length_b   1.000
_cell.length_c   1.000
_cell.angle_alpha   90.00
_cell.angle_beta   90.00
_cell.angle_gamma   90.00
#
_symmetry.space_group_name_H-M   'P 1'
#
loop_
_entity.id
_entity.type
_entity.pdbx_description
1 polymer ?
#
loop_
_entity_poly.entity_id
_entity_poly.type
_entity_poly.pdbx_seq_one_letter_code
_entity_poly.pdbx_strand_id
1 'polypeptide(L)'
;MKALITGASSGIGKEIARILATMGYDLIVASRNYDKLTELKAELKNVNVRVITIDLSREQDAIDLYEHLKDEDIDFLVNNAGFGAYGRFLDVPLKKELDLIHTNISAVHILTKCFLRDMVKKNKGYILNVGSSAGFLAGPTFSSYYASKNYVVRLTEAVHEELRRQGSNVKISVLCPGPVNTNFNNVADVKFCLNGLSPDFVAKYAIEKTMKGKMVIIPGFTMKVAKVAQRFVSENMLTRISYNVQSKKEGQRSDTEQKNFNKAEHA
;
A
#
# COMPACT_ATOMS: atom_id res chain seq x y z
N MET A 1 -23.78 1.37 1.71
CA MET A 1 -22.53 1.12 0.94
C MET A 1 -21.56 0.40 1.85
N LYS A 2 -20.73 -0.50 1.28
CA LYS A 2 -19.81 -1.32 2.08
C LYS A 2 -18.39 -1.25 1.51
N ALA A 3 -17.38 -1.12 2.39
CA ALA A 3 -15.97 -1.06 2.00
C ALA A 3 -15.14 -2.14 2.69
N LEU A 4 -14.26 -2.81 1.93
CA LEU A 4 -13.23 -3.71 2.45
C LEU A 4 -11.88 -3.00 2.41
N ILE A 5 -11.20 -2.92 3.56
CA ILE A 5 -9.88 -2.30 3.68
C ILE A 5 -8.89 -3.30 4.28
N THR A 6 -7.88 -3.69 3.51
CA THR A 6 -6.78 -4.50 4.00
C THR A 6 -5.69 -3.63 4.62
N GLY A 7 -5.00 -4.12 5.66
CA GLY A 7 -3.98 -3.35 6.37
C GLY A 7 -4.53 -2.14 7.14
N ALA A 8 -5.77 -2.21 7.61
CA ALA A 8 -6.48 -1.11 8.25
C ALA A 8 -6.03 -0.82 9.71
N SER A 9 -5.11 -1.61 10.27
CA SER A 9 -4.69 -1.45 11.67
C SER A 9 -3.78 -0.23 11.94
N SER A 10 -3.28 0.44 10.90
CA SER A 10 -2.39 1.60 11.05
C SER A 10 -2.25 2.42 9.76
N GLY A 11 -1.62 3.58 9.88
CA GLY A 11 -1.17 4.40 8.75
C GLY A 11 -2.29 4.78 7.77
N ILE A 12 -2.00 4.70 6.48
CA ILE A 12 -2.92 5.11 5.42
C ILE A 12 -4.23 4.30 5.45
N GLY A 13 -4.16 2.98 5.71
CA GLY A 13 -5.35 2.13 5.76
C GLY A 13 -6.30 2.50 6.89
N LYS A 14 -5.77 2.85 8.07
CA LYS A 14 -6.55 3.34 9.22
C LYS A 14 -7.26 4.65 8.87
N GLU A 15 -6.55 5.61 8.26
CA GLU A 15 -7.14 6.89 7.88
C GLU A 15 -8.18 6.75 6.75
N ILE A 16 -7.95 5.85 5.79
CA ILE A 16 -8.95 5.53 4.76
C ILE A 16 -10.23 4.98 5.41
N ALA A 17 -10.09 4.08 6.40
CA ALA A 17 -11.26 3.54 7.11
C ALA A 17 -12.05 4.66 7.82
N ARG A 18 -11.38 5.60 8.49
CA ARG A 18 -12.01 6.77 9.12
C ARG A 18 -12.79 7.61 8.10
N ILE A 19 -12.18 7.90 6.96
CA ILE A 19 -12.80 8.73 5.92
C ILE A 19 -14.02 8.03 5.33
N LEU A 20 -13.92 6.75 4.97
CA LEU A 20 -15.04 6.00 4.42
C LEU A 20 -16.18 5.87 5.43
N ALA A 21 -15.88 5.73 6.73
CA ALA A 21 -16.88 5.76 7.80
C ALA A 21 -17.63 7.12 7.84
N THR A 22 -16.92 8.25 7.74
CA THR A 22 -17.57 9.58 7.68
C THR A 22 -18.43 9.78 6.45
N MET A 23 -18.18 9.01 5.38
CA MET A 23 -18.97 9.00 4.16
C MET A 23 -20.16 8.02 4.24
N GLY A 24 -20.38 7.34 5.38
CA GLY A 24 -21.49 6.42 5.61
C GLY A 24 -21.30 5.02 5.03
N TYR A 25 -20.04 4.60 4.79
CA TYR A 25 -19.74 3.20 4.44
C TYR A 25 -19.70 2.33 5.68
N ASP A 26 -20.40 1.19 5.65
CA ASP A 26 -20.10 0.09 6.55
C ASP A 26 -18.74 -0.51 6.17
N LEU A 27 -17.95 -0.90 7.16
CA LEU A 27 -16.57 -1.28 6.95
C LEU A 27 -16.30 -2.74 7.29
N ILE A 28 -15.52 -3.39 6.44
CA ILE A 28 -14.82 -4.63 6.74
C ILE A 28 -13.34 -4.28 6.79
N VAL A 29 -12.75 -4.37 8.00
CA VAL A 29 -11.35 -4.02 8.24
C VAL A 29 -10.53 -5.27 8.50
N ALA A 30 -9.48 -5.46 7.71
CA ALA A 30 -8.70 -6.69 7.72
C ALA A 30 -7.22 -6.41 7.97
N SER A 31 -6.60 -7.11 8.94
CA SER A 31 -5.15 -7.13 9.19
C SER A 31 -4.77 -8.27 10.15
N ARG A 32 -3.47 -8.41 10.43
CA ARG A 32 -2.96 -9.40 11.40
C ARG A 32 -3.19 -8.99 12.85
N ASN A 33 -3.34 -7.69 13.14
CA ASN A 33 -3.42 -7.17 14.50
C ASN A 33 -4.88 -6.95 14.90
N TYR A 34 -5.44 -7.93 15.61
CA TYR A 34 -6.82 -7.92 16.08
C TYR A 34 -7.10 -6.73 17.02
N ASP A 35 -6.21 -6.47 17.96
CA ASP A 35 -6.42 -5.44 18.99
C ASP A 35 -6.56 -4.05 18.36
N LYS A 36 -5.64 -3.69 17.45
CA LYS A 36 -5.71 -2.41 16.73
C LYS A 36 -6.93 -2.28 15.82
N LEU A 37 -7.42 -3.38 15.25
CA LEU A 37 -8.68 -3.35 14.48
C LEU A 37 -9.89 -3.16 15.41
N THR A 38 -9.87 -3.75 16.60
CA THR A 38 -10.92 -3.60 17.59
C THR A 38 -10.94 -2.18 18.18
N GLU A 39 -9.76 -1.59 18.42
CA GLU A 39 -9.65 -0.17 18.78
C GLU A 39 -10.26 0.73 17.70
N LEU A 40 -9.93 0.49 16.43
CA LEU A 40 -10.49 1.23 15.30
C LEU A 40 -12.01 1.05 15.23
N LYS A 41 -12.53 -0.16 15.42
CA LYS A 41 -13.98 -0.42 15.50
C LYS A 41 -14.64 0.36 16.63
N ALA A 42 -14.03 0.39 17.81
CA ALA A 42 -14.56 1.15 18.95
C ALA A 42 -14.58 2.67 18.71
N GLU A 43 -13.67 3.17 17.89
CA GLU A 43 -13.60 4.57 17.47
C GLU A 43 -14.71 4.95 16.47
N LEU A 44 -15.06 4.04 15.56
CA LEU A 44 -15.98 4.29 14.43
C LEU A 44 -17.45 3.90 14.76
N LYS A 45 -18.09 4.68 15.64
CA LYS A 45 -19.42 4.35 16.20
C LYS A 45 -20.60 4.59 15.24
N ASN A 46 -20.40 5.35 14.17
CA ASN A 46 -21.49 5.81 13.31
C ASN A 46 -21.82 4.85 12.13
N VAL A 47 -21.06 3.77 11.99
CA VAL A 47 -21.21 2.76 10.94
C VAL A 47 -20.96 1.36 11.50
N ASN A 48 -21.42 0.34 10.79
CA ASN A 48 -21.11 -1.03 11.16
C ASN A 48 -19.64 -1.35 10.76
N VAL A 49 -18.86 -1.87 11.72
CA VAL A 49 -17.48 -2.29 11.49
C VAL A 49 -17.30 -3.75 11.83
N ARG A 50 -16.99 -4.55 10.83
CA ARG A 50 -16.61 -5.97 10.97
C ARG A 50 -15.10 -6.10 10.93
N VAL A 51 -14.53 -6.77 11.93
CA VAL A 51 -13.10 -7.04 12.04
C VAL A 51 -12.81 -8.42 11.50
N ILE A 52 -11.78 -8.55 10.65
CA ILE A 52 -11.26 -9.82 10.14
C ILE A 52 -9.76 -9.88 10.43
N THR A 53 -9.34 -10.87 11.23
CA THR A 53 -7.91 -11.15 11.45
C THR A 53 -7.41 -12.08 10.37
N ILE A 54 -6.40 -11.64 9.59
CA ILE A 54 -5.92 -12.38 8.42
C ILE A 54 -4.46 -12.07 8.13
N ASP A 55 -3.71 -13.06 7.65
CA ASP A 55 -2.32 -12.91 7.19
C ASP A 55 -2.21 -13.08 5.67
N LEU A 56 -2.23 -11.97 4.95
CA LEU A 56 -2.14 -11.95 3.49
C LEU A 56 -0.74 -12.30 2.94
N SER A 57 0.20 -12.73 3.79
CA SER A 57 1.44 -13.38 3.32
C SER A 57 1.23 -14.83 2.88
N ARG A 58 0.03 -15.38 3.11
CA ARG A 58 -0.39 -16.69 2.61
C ARG A 58 -1.42 -16.49 1.50
N GLU A 59 -1.14 -17.06 0.34
CA GLU A 59 -1.99 -16.89 -0.85
C GLU A 59 -3.42 -17.40 -0.60
N GLN A 60 -3.56 -18.53 0.07
CA GLN A 60 -4.86 -19.12 0.39
C GLN A 60 -5.72 -18.18 1.23
N ASP A 61 -5.12 -17.43 2.16
CA ASP A 61 -5.88 -16.48 3.00
C ASP A 61 -6.52 -15.37 2.17
N ALA A 62 -5.89 -14.93 1.08
CA ALA A 62 -6.49 -13.94 0.18
C ALA A 62 -7.68 -14.52 -0.61
N ILE A 63 -7.59 -15.80 -1.02
CA ILE A 63 -8.68 -16.53 -1.67
C ILE A 63 -9.83 -16.72 -0.68
N ASP A 64 -9.53 -17.20 0.53
CA ASP A 64 -10.53 -17.45 1.58
C ASP A 64 -11.23 -16.15 2.00
N LEU A 65 -10.50 -15.03 2.05
CA LEU A 65 -11.11 -13.72 2.32
C LEU A 65 -12.15 -13.36 1.26
N TYR A 66 -11.83 -13.56 -0.01
CA TYR A 66 -12.80 -13.32 -1.08
C TYR A 66 -13.99 -14.28 -0.98
N GLU A 67 -13.77 -15.60 -0.84
CA GLU A 67 -14.82 -16.60 -0.74
C GLU A 67 -15.78 -16.33 0.43
N HIS A 68 -15.25 -15.83 1.55
CA HIS A 68 -16.03 -15.43 2.72
C HIS A 68 -16.87 -14.16 2.50
N LEU A 69 -16.48 -13.32 1.56
CA LEU A 69 -17.12 -12.01 1.30
C LEU A 69 -17.79 -11.90 -0.08
N LYS A 70 -17.75 -12.95 -0.91
CA LYS A 70 -18.24 -12.88 -2.31
C LYS A 70 -19.73 -12.56 -2.43
N ASP A 71 -20.53 -12.92 -1.42
CA ASP A 71 -21.97 -12.65 -1.36
C ASP A 71 -22.28 -11.29 -0.71
N GLU A 72 -21.26 -10.57 -0.25
CA GLU A 72 -21.37 -9.23 0.28
C GLU A 72 -21.29 -8.18 -0.85
N ASP A 73 -22.13 -7.17 -0.78
CA ASP A 73 -22.12 -6.09 -1.78
C ASP A 73 -21.01 -5.07 -1.48
N ILE A 74 -19.76 -5.42 -1.83
CA ILE A 74 -18.62 -4.53 -1.65
C ILE A 74 -18.63 -3.46 -2.73
N ASP A 75 -18.83 -2.20 -2.33
CA ASP A 75 -18.80 -1.03 -3.21
C ASP A 75 -17.39 -0.44 -3.34
N PHE A 76 -16.52 -0.63 -2.34
CA PHE A 76 -15.17 -0.07 -2.30
C PHE A 76 -14.17 -1.09 -1.77
N LEU A 77 -13.19 -1.49 -2.60
CA LEU A 77 -12.05 -2.31 -2.20
C LEU A 77 -10.80 -1.45 -2.03
N VAL A 78 -10.12 -1.54 -0.89
CA VAL A 78 -8.83 -0.90 -0.63
C VAL A 78 -7.78 -1.96 -0.35
N ASN A 79 -6.94 -2.26 -1.33
CA ASN A 79 -5.76 -3.11 -1.18
C ASN A 79 -4.60 -2.28 -0.63
N ASN A 80 -4.53 -2.15 0.69
CA ASN A 80 -3.52 -1.34 1.37
C ASN A 80 -2.51 -2.18 2.15
N ALA A 81 -2.83 -3.42 2.51
CA ALA A 81 -1.87 -4.31 3.17
C ALA A 81 -0.57 -4.41 2.36
N GLY A 82 0.56 -4.27 3.05
CA GLY A 82 1.86 -4.37 2.42
C GLY A 82 2.98 -3.92 3.37
N PHE A 83 4.17 -4.42 3.11
CA PHE A 83 5.36 -4.05 3.87
C PHE A 83 6.60 -4.04 2.98
N GLY A 84 7.72 -3.58 3.54
CA GLY A 84 9.01 -3.56 2.89
C GLY A 84 10.04 -4.43 3.59
N ALA A 85 11.08 -4.82 2.88
CA ALA A 85 12.25 -5.52 3.39
C ALA A 85 13.51 -4.80 2.89
N TYR A 86 14.15 -4.06 3.77
CA TYR A 86 15.38 -3.34 3.46
C TYR A 86 16.60 -4.24 3.71
N GLY A 87 17.59 -4.16 2.85
CA GLY A 87 18.83 -4.90 2.86
C GLY A 87 19.32 -5.20 1.46
N ARG A 88 20.60 -5.58 1.31
CA ARG A 88 21.10 -6.09 0.02
C ARG A 88 20.36 -7.37 -0.34
N PHE A 89 20.12 -7.61 -1.61
CA PHE A 89 19.31 -8.75 -2.08
C PHE A 89 19.78 -10.11 -1.51
N LEU A 90 21.10 -10.29 -1.38
CA LEU A 90 21.67 -11.53 -0.84
C LEU A 90 21.55 -11.66 0.69
N ASP A 91 21.29 -10.56 1.40
CA ASP A 91 21.27 -10.54 2.87
C ASP A 91 19.87 -10.62 3.45
N VAL A 92 18.83 -10.27 2.65
CA VAL A 92 17.45 -10.39 3.10
C VAL A 92 17.01 -11.86 3.11
N PRO A 93 16.48 -12.38 4.23
CA PRO A 93 16.03 -13.76 4.29
C PRO A 93 14.97 -14.06 3.24
N LEU A 94 15.15 -15.14 2.46
CA LEU A 94 14.23 -15.54 1.38
C LEU A 94 12.76 -15.62 1.85
N LYS A 95 12.52 -16.17 3.05
CA LYS A 95 11.17 -16.22 3.62
C LYS A 95 10.54 -14.83 3.72
N LYS A 96 11.28 -13.82 4.19
CA LYS A 96 10.77 -12.44 4.31
C LYS A 96 10.44 -11.84 2.94
N GLU A 97 11.21 -12.16 1.91
CA GLU A 97 10.93 -11.73 0.53
C GLU A 97 9.71 -12.41 -0.05
N LEU A 98 9.55 -13.73 0.16
CA LEU A 98 8.36 -14.46 -0.27
C LEU A 98 7.09 -13.96 0.44
N ASP A 99 7.14 -13.73 1.75
CA ASP A 99 6.03 -13.13 2.52
C ASP A 99 5.66 -11.73 1.97
N LEU A 100 6.68 -10.94 1.56
CA LEU A 100 6.48 -9.64 0.90
C LEU A 100 5.81 -9.80 -0.47
N ILE A 101 6.29 -10.72 -1.30
CA ILE A 101 5.72 -10.98 -2.63
C ILE A 101 4.26 -11.41 -2.50
N HIS A 102 3.97 -12.34 -1.62
CA HIS A 102 2.60 -12.79 -1.39
C HIS A 102 1.70 -11.65 -0.91
N THR A 103 2.13 -10.86 0.07
CA THR A 103 1.32 -9.74 0.58
C THR A 103 1.16 -8.62 -0.43
N ASN A 104 2.26 -8.17 -1.06
CA ASN A 104 2.27 -6.96 -1.91
C ASN A 104 1.81 -7.24 -3.34
N ILE A 105 1.91 -8.48 -3.83
CA ILE A 105 1.59 -8.87 -5.21
C ILE A 105 0.41 -9.84 -5.24
N SER A 106 0.58 -11.08 -4.72
CA SER A 106 -0.43 -12.13 -4.89
C SER A 106 -1.76 -11.73 -4.28
N ALA A 107 -1.77 -11.25 -3.03
CA ALA A 107 -3.01 -10.82 -2.37
C ALA A 107 -3.69 -9.65 -3.10
N VAL A 108 -2.92 -8.64 -3.53
CA VAL A 108 -3.45 -7.51 -4.31
C VAL A 108 -4.03 -7.99 -5.64
N HIS A 109 -3.33 -8.89 -6.34
CA HIS A 109 -3.80 -9.47 -7.60
C HIS A 109 -5.11 -10.25 -7.42
N ILE A 110 -5.15 -11.17 -6.46
CA ILE A 110 -6.31 -12.04 -6.18
C ILE A 110 -7.53 -11.19 -5.84
N LEU A 111 -7.40 -10.32 -4.83
CA LEU A 111 -8.52 -9.50 -4.37
C LEU A 111 -8.98 -8.53 -5.47
N THR A 112 -8.04 -7.88 -6.18
CA THR A 112 -8.39 -7.03 -7.32
C THR A 112 -9.18 -7.81 -8.36
N LYS A 113 -8.69 -8.98 -8.81
CA LYS A 113 -9.32 -9.77 -9.87
C LYS A 113 -10.70 -10.26 -9.46
N CYS A 114 -10.83 -10.79 -8.26
CA CYS A 114 -12.08 -11.39 -7.79
C CYS A 114 -13.17 -10.33 -7.58
N PHE A 115 -12.90 -9.28 -6.80
CA PHE A 115 -13.88 -8.22 -6.57
C PHE A 115 -14.18 -7.38 -7.81
N LEU A 116 -13.18 -7.16 -8.69
CA LEU A 116 -13.40 -6.47 -9.95
C LEU A 116 -14.42 -7.21 -10.83
N ARG A 117 -14.32 -8.55 -10.91
CA ARG A 117 -15.26 -9.39 -11.65
C ARG A 117 -16.71 -9.15 -11.18
N ASP A 118 -16.92 -9.05 -9.87
CA ASP A 118 -18.25 -8.84 -9.31
C ASP A 118 -18.72 -7.38 -9.47
N MET A 119 -17.81 -6.42 -9.32
CA MET A 119 -18.11 -5.00 -9.58
C MET A 119 -18.46 -4.73 -11.05
N VAL A 120 -17.78 -5.40 -11.99
CA VAL A 120 -18.09 -5.27 -13.43
C VAL A 120 -19.47 -5.84 -13.76
N LYS A 121 -19.89 -6.97 -13.18
CA LYS A 121 -21.26 -7.50 -13.35
C LYS A 121 -22.32 -6.50 -12.89
N LYS A 122 -22.04 -5.74 -11.81
CA LYS A 122 -22.93 -4.71 -11.28
C LYS A 122 -22.75 -3.35 -11.98
N ASN A 123 -21.72 -3.23 -12.83
CA ASN A 123 -21.25 -2.00 -13.46
C ASN A 123 -21.07 -0.83 -12.48
N LYS A 124 -20.64 -1.12 -11.24
CA LYS A 124 -20.47 -0.17 -10.13
C LYS A 124 -19.41 -0.65 -9.16
N GLY A 125 -18.58 0.24 -8.68
CA GLY A 125 -17.59 -0.03 -7.64
C GLY A 125 -16.30 0.78 -7.77
N TYR A 126 -15.52 0.77 -6.69
CA TYR A 126 -14.24 1.44 -6.60
C TYR A 126 -13.16 0.48 -6.10
N ILE A 127 -12.02 0.47 -6.75
CA ILE A 127 -10.83 -0.26 -6.29
C ILE A 127 -9.68 0.73 -6.14
N LEU A 128 -9.08 0.76 -4.96
CA LEU A 128 -7.87 1.52 -4.68
C LEU A 128 -6.74 0.55 -4.29
N ASN A 129 -5.76 0.41 -5.17
CA ASN A 129 -4.53 -0.32 -4.89
C ASN A 129 -3.47 0.62 -4.34
N VAL A 130 -2.89 0.32 -3.18
CA VAL A 130 -1.84 1.14 -2.58
C VAL A 130 -0.47 0.70 -3.11
N GLY A 131 -0.02 1.46 -4.10
CA GLY A 131 1.34 1.39 -4.65
C GLY A 131 2.34 2.15 -3.78
N SER A 132 3.23 2.87 -4.44
CA SER A 132 4.25 3.77 -3.86
C SER A 132 4.92 4.55 -4.99
N SER A 133 5.60 5.65 -4.69
CA SER A 133 6.57 6.27 -5.62
C SER A 133 7.71 5.30 -6.00
N ALA A 134 8.00 4.30 -5.16
CA ALA A 134 8.89 3.17 -5.47
C ALA A 134 8.42 2.36 -6.69
N GLY A 135 7.14 2.39 -7.03
CA GLY A 135 6.56 1.72 -8.20
C GLY A 135 6.92 2.33 -9.55
N PHE A 136 7.80 3.32 -9.59
CA PHE A 136 8.25 3.96 -10.82
C PHE A 136 9.74 3.75 -11.13
N LEU A 137 10.49 3.12 -10.23
CA LEU A 137 11.94 3.00 -10.26
C LEU A 137 12.40 1.59 -9.88
N ALA A 138 13.65 1.26 -10.21
CA ALA A 138 14.39 0.19 -9.55
C ALA A 138 14.97 0.72 -8.23
N GLY A 139 14.92 -0.09 -7.17
CA GLY A 139 15.41 0.30 -5.84
C GLY A 139 16.44 -0.66 -5.28
N PRO A 140 17.74 -0.50 -5.60
CA PRO A 140 18.80 -1.30 -4.96
C PRO A 140 18.71 -1.21 -3.43
N THR A 141 19.07 -2.27 -2.73
CA THR A 141 18.91 -2.46 -1.27
C THR A 141 17.44 -2.48 -0.77
N PHE A 142 16.49 -2.39 -1.68
CA PHE A 142 15.05 -2.50 -1.40
C PHE A 142 14.33 -3.17 -2.58
N SER A 143 15.04 -4.08 -3.25
CA SER A 143 14.74 -4.60 -4.58
C SER A 143 13.35 -5.21 -4.68
N SER A 144 13.01 -6.16 -3.81
CA SER A 144 11.72 -6.88 -3.83
C SER A 144 10.55 -5.93 -3.55
N TYR A 145 10.73 -4.94 -2.67
CA TYR A 145 9.70 -3.94 -2.41
C TYR A 145 9.42 -3.06 -3.64
N TYR A 146 10.47 -2.48 -4.25
CA TYR A 146 10.31 -1.66 -5.45
C TYR A 146 9.69 -2.45 -6.59
N ALA A 147 10.16 -3.68 -6.84
CA ALA A 147 9.61 -4.57 -7.85
C ALA A 147 8.12 -4.87 -7.57
N SER A 148 7.74 -5.14 -6.32
CA SER A 148 6.34 -5.38 -5.95
C SER A 148 5.45 -4.16 -6.21
N LYS A 149 5.94 -2.96 -5.92
CA LYS A 149 5.18 -1.73 -6.15
C LYS A 149 5.10 -1.34 -7.62
N ASN A 150 6.13 -1.67 -8.44
CA ASN A 150 6.05 -1.60 -9.89
C ASN A 150 4.96 -2.52 -10.44
N TYR A 151 4.89 -3.77 -9.97
CA TYR A 151 3.83 -4.69 -10.36
C TYR A 151 2.43 -4.09 -10.14
N VAL A 152 2.16 -3.60 -8.92
CA VAL A 152 0.86 -3.02 -8.56
C VAL A 152 0.50 -1.81 -9.44
N VAL A 153 1.48 -0.94 -9.72
CA VAL A 153 1.26 0.22 -10.60
C VAL A 153 0.88 -0.23 -12.01
N ARG A 154 1.67 -1.13 -12.62
CA ARG A 154 1.45 -1.56 -14.01
C ARG A 154 0.18 -2.38 -14.17
N LEU A 155 -0.11 -3.29 -13.23
CA LEU A 155 -1.37 -4.02 -13.21
C LEU A 155 -2.56 -3.06 -13.19
N THR A 156 -2.53 -2.07 -12.30
CA THR A 156 -3.66 -1.14 -12.14
C THR A 156 -3.83 -0.24 -13.38
N GLU A 157 -2.73 0.25 -13.96
CA GLU A 157 -2.76 1.04 -15.20
C GLU A 157 -3.37 0.25 -16.37
N ALA A 158 -2.97 -1.01 -16.53
CA ALA A 158 -3.48 -1.89 -17.58
C ALA A 158 -5.00 -2.15 -17.41
N VAL A 159 -5.41 -2.59 -16.22
CA VAL A 159 -6.82 -2.88 -15.92
C VAL A 159 -7.70 -1.62 -16.02
N HIS A 160 -7.19 -0.46 -15.62
CA HIS A 160 -7.91 0.81 -15.78
C HIS A 160 -8.24 1.09 -17.26
N GLU A 161 -7.28 0.89 -18.16
CA GLU A 161 -7.47 1.11 -19.60
C GLU A 161 -8.44 0.08 -20.21
N GLU A 162 -8.37 -1.18 -19.77
CA GLU A 162 -9.33 -2.22 -20.19
C GLU A 162 -10.77 -1.83 -19.82
N LEU A 163 -11.00 -1.40 -18.57
CA LEU A 163 -12.32 -0.95 -18.11
C LEU A 163 -12.82 0.29 -18.87
N ARG A 164 -11.92 1.24 -19.14
CA ARG A 164 -12.25 2.44 -19.92
C ARG A 164 -12.71 2.08 -21.33
N ARG A 165 -12.03 1.15 -22.00
CA ARG A 165 -12.39 0.68 -23.36
C ARG A 165 -13.71 -0.09 -23.37
N GLN A 166 -14.02 -0.81 -22.30
CA GLN A 166 -15.30 -1.51 -22.15
C GLN A 166 -16.45 -0.59 -21.76
N GLY A 167 -16.23 0.70 -21.54
CA GLY A 167 -17.26 1.64 -21.09
C GLY A 167 -17.76 1.35 -19.67
N SER A 168 -16.97 0.66 -18.84
CA SER A 168 -17.35 0.30 -17.48
C SER A 168 -17.41 1.52 -16.55
N ASN A 169 -18.42 1.56 -15.67
CA ASN A 169 -18.51 2.57 -14.62
C ASN A 169 -17.62 2.26 -13.39
N VAL A 170 -17.05 1.06 -13.31
CA VAL A 170 -16.10 0.69 -12.24
C VAL A 170 -14.85 1.54 -12.35
N LYS A 171 -14.38 2.08 -11.20
CA LYS A 171 -13.17 2.91 -11.13
C LYS A 171 -12.08 2.15 -10.39
N ILE A 172 -10.95 1.95 -11.05
CA ILE A 172 -9.75 1.40 -10.44
C ILE A 172 -8.63 2.43 -10.45
N SER A 173 -7.94 2.58 -9.32
CA SER A 173 -6.89 3.57 -9.11
C SER A 173 -5.70 2.97 -8.39
N VAL A 174 -4.49 3.50 -8.65
CA VAL A 174 -3.31 3.20 -7.82
C VAL A 174 -2.84 4.46 -7.10
N LEU A 175 -2.70 4.36 -5.78
CA LEU A 175 -2.12 5.40 -4.94
C LEU A 175 -0.60 5.22 -4.89
N CYS A 176 0.15 6.23 -5.31
CA CYS A 176 1.61 6.23 -5.34
C CYS A 176 2.16 7.36 -4.45
N PRO A 177 2.13 7.22 -3.13
CA PRO A 177 2.67 8.23 -2.23
C PRO A 177 4.19 8.19 -2.22
N GLY A 178 4.80 9.35 -1.94
CA GLY A 178 6.17 9.42 -1.43
C GLY A 178 6.23 8.96 0.03
N PRO A 179 7.25 9.40 0.80
CA PRO A 179 7.31 9.13 2.23
C PRO A 179 6.05 9.62 2.95
N VAL A 180 5.51 8.79 3.84
CA VAL A 180 4.34 9.11 4.69
C VAL A 180 4.71 8.80 6.13
N ASN A 181 4.34 9.65 7.06
CA ASN A 181 4.62 9.50 8.49
C ASN A 181 3.75 8.39 9.10
N THR A 182 4.16 7.15 8.94
CA THR A 182 3.48 5.95 9.41
C THR A 182 4.45 4.98 10.08
N ASN A 183 3.94 3.93 10.69
CA ASN A 183 4.77 2.86 11.23
C ASN A 183 5.45 1.98 10.17
N PHE A 184 5.25 2.25 8.88
CA PHE A 184 5.88 1.51 7.77
C PHE A 184 7.40 1.50 7.88
N ASN A 185 8.00 2.62 8.30
CA ASN A 185 9.45 2.75 8.43
C ASN A 185 10.03 1.77 9.45
N ASN A 186 9.33 1.58 10.57
CA ASN A 186 9.74 0.64 11.62
C ASN A 186 9.60 -0.82 11.14
N VAL A 187 8.55 -1.15 10.39
CA VAL A 187 8.31 -2.50 9.85
C VAL A 187 9.31 -2.84 8.73
N ALA A 188 9.66 -1.85 7.89
CA ALA A 188 10.62 -2.00 6.82
C ALA A 188 12.07 -1.90 7.29
N ASP A 189 12.29 -1.53 8.57
CA ASP A 189 13.60 -1.27 9.17
C ASP A 189 14.39 -0.19 8.41
N VAL A 190 13.71 0.94 8.12
CA VAL A 190 14.26 2.06 7.32
C VAL A 190 13.97 3.38 8.01
N LYS A 191 14.96 4.27 8.06
CA LYS A 191 14.76 5.68 8.43
C LYS A 191 14.76 6.55 7.16
N PHE A 192 13.66 7.22 6.88
CA PHE A 192 13.60 8.19 5.79
C PHE A 192 14.06 9.56 6.29
N CYS A 193 14.99 10.19 5.55
CA CYS A 193 15.49 11.54 5.87
C CYS A 193 14.52 12.66 5.41
N LEU A 194 13.42 12.32 4.73
CA LEU A 194 12.47 13.30 4.22
C LEU A 194 11.27 13.39 5.17
N ASN A 195 10.82 14.60 5.46
CA ASN A 195 9.55 14.84 6.11
C ASN A 195 8.43 14.24 5.27
N GLY A 196 7.81 13.18 5.80
CA GLY A 196 6.70 12.49 5.14
C GLY A 196 5.42 13.34 5.16
N LEU A 197 4.54 13.08 4.22
CA LEU A 197 3.18 13.60 4.26
C LEU A 197 2.42 12.98 5.44
N SER A 198 1.40 13.68 5.96
CA SER A 198 0.53 13.10 6.96
C SER A 198 -0.38 12.02 6.35
N PRO A 199 -0.64 10.91 7.04
CA PRO A 199 -1.44 9.81 6.50
C PRO A 199 -2.90 10.20 6.25
N ASP A 200 -3.48 11.10 7.04
CA ASP A 200 -4.82 11.67 6.84
C ASP A 200 -4.95 12.45 5.53
N PHE A 201 -3.98 13.34 5.24
CA PHE A 201 -3.93 14.05 3.97
C PHE A 201 -3.82 13.09 2.78
N VAL A 202 -2.94 12.09 2.87
CA VAL A 202 -2.74 11.10 1.81
C VAL A 202 -4.02 10.29 1.59
N ALA A 203 -4.69 9.85 2.67
CA ALA A 203 -5.92 9.08 2.62
C ALA A 203 -7.07 9.90 2.00
N LYS A 204 -7.28 11.13 2.46
CA LYS A 204 -8.31 12.04 1.92
C LYS A 204 -8.11 12.29 0.42
N TYR A 205 -6.87 12.62 0.04
CA TYR A 205 -6.52 12.84 -1.36
C TYR A 205 -6.73 11.58 -2.21
N ALA A 206 -6.39 10.39 -1.69
CA ALA A 206 -6.55 9.12 -2.38
C ALA A 206 -8.03 8.81 -2.65
N ILE A 207 -8.89 8.89 -1.63
CA ILE A 207 -10.33 8.62 -1.77
C ILE A 207 -10.97 9.59 -2.76
N GLU A 208 -10.73 10.90 -2.61
CA GLU A 208 -11.28 11.91 -3.53
C GLU A 208 -10.90 11.63 -4.99
N LYS A 209 -9.62 11.31 -5.25
CA LYS A 209 -9.14 11.05 -6.62
C LYS A 209 -9.60 9.71 -7.17
N THR A 210 -9.75 8.68 -6.32
CA THR A 210 -10.32 7.37 -6.72
C THR A 210 -11.77 7.53 -7.17
N MET A 211 -12.58 8.24 -6.40
CA MET A 211 -13.98 8.49 -6.75
C MET A 211 -14.13 9.30 -8.05
N LYS A 212 -13.18 10.17 -8.35
CA LYS A 212 -13.09 10.88 -9.63
C LYS A 212 -12.50 10.03 -10.78
N GLY A 213 -12.20 8.76 -10.56
CA GLY A 213 -11.66 7.84 -11.56
C GLY A 213 -10.23 8.16 -12.00
N LYS A 214 -9.41 8.81 -11.14
CA LYS A 214 -8.00 9.09 -11.47
C LYS A 214 -7.18 7.81 -11.44
N MET A 215 -6.60 7.40 -12.57
CA MET A 215 -5.82 6.17 -12.69
C MET A 215 -4.63 6.12 -11.72
N VAL A 216 -3.72 7.09 -11.78
CA VAL A 216 -2.53 7.17 -10.91
C VAL A 216 -2.66 8.38 -10.01
N ILE A 217 -2.65 8.15 -8.70
CA ILE A 217 -2.84 9.16 -7.66
C ILE A 217 -1.49 9.40 -6.97
N ILE A 218 -0.92 10.58 -7.14
CA ILE A 218 0.36 10.97 -6.52
C ILE A 218 0.09 12.16 -5.59
N PRO A 219 0.07 11.97 -4.27
CA PRO A 219 -0.02 13.05 -3.30
C PRO A 219 1.27 13.89 -3.29
N GLY A 220 1.11 15.20 -3.16
CA GLY A 220 2.23 16.14 -3.11
C GLY A 220 2.77 16.54 -4.49
N PHE A 221 3.17 17.81 -4.59
CA PHE A 221 3.67 18.36 -5.85
C PHE A 221 5.06 17.85 -6.22
N THR A 222 5.95 17.72 -5.24
CA THR A 222 7.34 17.29 -5.45
C THR A 222 7.43 15.91 -6.11
N MET A 223 6.59 14.97 -5.67
CA MET A 223 6.58 13.61 -6.24
C MET A 223 6.00 13.57 -7.67
N LYS A 224 5.08 14.49 -8.00
CA LYS A 224 4.58 14.62 -9.38
C LYS A 224 5.68 15.11 -10.31
N VAL A 225 6.42 16.14 -9.88
CA VAL A 225 7.57 16.66 -10.64
C VAL A 225 8.64 15.57 -10.81
N ALA A 226 8.99 14.85 -9.75
CA ALA A 226 9.95 13.75 -9.81
C ALA A 226 9.53 12.66 -10.82
N LYS A 227 8.24 12.28 -10.85
CA LYS A 227 7.72 11.32 -11.83
C LYS A 227 7.85 11.81 -13.28
N VAL A 228 7.70 13.09 -13.53
CA VAL A 228 7.87 13.66 -14.87
C VAL A 228 9.35 13.71 -15.22
N ALA A 229 10.19 14.21 -14.30
CA ALA A 229 11.63 14.37 -14.52
C ALA A 229 12.35 13.04 -14.83
N GLN A 230 11.93 11.94 -14.20
CA GLN A 230 12.53 10.62 -14.47
C GLN A 230 12.40 10.16 -15.94
N ARG A 231 11.43 10.69 -16.72
CA ARG A 231 11.29 10.34 -18.15
C ARG A 231 12.43 10.84 -19.02
N PHE A 232 13.19 11.81 -18.52
CA PHE A 232 14.32 12.43 -19.23
C PHE A 232 15.68 11.87 -18.80
N VAL A 233 15.68 10.86 -17.92
CA VAL A 233 16.88 10.25 -17.37
C VAL A 233 16.89 8.77 -17.73
N SER A 234 18.05 8.23 -18.14
CA SER A 234 18.18 6.80 -18.46
C SER A 234 17.93 5.93 -17.22
N GLU A 235 17.41 4.72 -17.43
CA GLU A 235 17.14 3.78 -16.34
C GLU A 235 18.39 3.44 -15.53
N ASN A 236 19.55 3.27 -16.20
CA ASN A 236 20.81 3.02 -15.52
C ASN A 236 21.21 4.18 -14.60
N MET A 237 21.01 5.43 -15.02
CA MET A 237 21.30 6.58 -14.19
C MET A 237 20.32 6.70 -13.03
N LEU A 238 19.03 6.46 -13.26
CA LEU A 238 18.01 6.44 -12.20
C LEU A 238 18.31 5.38 -11.14
N THR A 239 18.73 4.18 -11.57
CA THR A 239 19.11 3.10 -10.66
C THR A 239 20.32 3.47 -9.81
N ARG A 240 21.35 4.13 -10.38
CA ARG A 240 22.51 4.64 -9.63
C ARG A 240 22.12 5.73 -8.64
N ILE A 241 21.27 6.68 -9.04
CA ILE A 241 20.75 7.72 -8.14
C ILE A 241 19.95 7.07 -7.00
N SER A 242 19.09 6.10 -7.32
CA SER A 242 18.31 5.36 -6.32
C SER A 242 19.21 4.65 -5.32
N TYR A 243 20.28 3.98 -5.78
CA TYR A 243 21.28 3.37 -4.91
C TYR A 243 21.92 4.38 -3.96
N ASN A 244 22.39 5.51 -4.47
CA ASN A 244 23.04 6.56 -3.66
C ASN A 244 22.10 7.17 -2.61
N VAL A 245 20.80 7.25 -2.92
CA VAL A 245 19.79 7.71 -1.96
C VAL A 245 19.51 6.65 -0.90
N GLN A 246 19.51 5.37 -1.27
CA GLN A 246 19.23 4.28 -0.34
C GLN A 246 20.45 3.98 0.56
N SER A 247 21.68 3.99 0.02
CA SER A 247 22.91 3.71 0.79
C SER A 247 23.18 4.75 1.91
N LYS A 248 22.74 6.00 1.75
CA LYS A 248 22.78 7.00 2.84
C LYS A 248 21.97 6.57 4.08
N LYS A 249 21.00 5.69 3.92
CA LYS A 249 20.18 5.14 5.01
C LYS A 249 20.92 4.03 5.78
N GLU A 250 21.82 3.31 5.10
CA GLU A 250 22.65 2.26 5.69
C GLU A 250 23.68 2.83 6.68
N GLY A 251 24.35 3.94 6.30
CA GLY A 251 25.28 4.65 7.19
C GLY A 251 24.63 5.16 8.48
N GLN A 252 23.39 5.63 8.42
CA GLN A 252 22.64 6.08 9.60
C GLN A 252 22.19 4.93 10.52
N ARG A 253 22.07 3.70 9.99
CA ARG A 253 21.76 2.50 10.78
C ARG A 253 22.97 2.04 11.58
N SER A 254 24.15 1.92 10.94
CA SER A 254 25.39 1.54 11.61
C SER A 254 25.75 2.53 12.74
N ASP A 255 25.60 3.83 12.51
CA ASP A 255 25.84 4.86 13.53
C ASP A 255 24.88 4.76 14.72
N THR A 256 23.64 4.33 14.49
CA THR A 256 22.63 4.20 15.55
C THR A 256 22.82 2.90 16.34
N GLU A 257 23.17 1.82 15.67
CA GLU A 257 23.50 0.53 16.33
C GLU A 257 24.77 0.66 17.17
N GLN A 258 25.79 1.34 16.67
CA GLN A 258 27.01 1.65 17.41
C GLN A 258 26.75 2.53 18.64
N LYS A 259 25.88 3.55 18.51
CA LYS A 259 25.48 4.41 19.64
C LYS A 259 24.65 3.66 20.69
N ASN A 260 23.82 2.72 20.27
CA ASN A 260 23.03 1.91 21.20
C ASN A 260 23.90 0.85 21.89
N PHE A 261 24.87 0.25 21.19
CA PHE A 261 25.85 -0.66 21.74
C PHE A 261 26.69 0.04 22.82
N ASN A 262 27.27 1.20 22.50
CA ASN A 262 28.05 2.00 23.44
C ASN A 262 27.24 2.49 24.66
N LYS A 263 25.93 2.71 24.51
CA LYS A 263 25.06 3.03 25.66
C LYS A 263 24.77 1.83 26.57
N ALA A 264 24.73 0.63 26.00
CA ALA A 264 24.50 -0.60 26.78
C ALA A 264 25.75 -1.05 27.53
N GLU A 265 26.96 -0.68 27.06
CA GLU A 265 28.24 -0.96 27.78
C GLU A 265 28.52 0.04 28.94
N HIS A 266 27.82 1.17 28.98
CA HIS A 266 27.98 2.20 30.03
C HIS A 266 26.76 2.31 30.97
N ALA A 267 25.82 1.36 30.92
CA ALA A 267 24.66 1.21 31.81
C ALA A 267 24.76 -0.09 32.61
#